data_1b7402eb9e66f4a5a83ba3b606cc2965
#
_entry.id   1b7402eb9e66f4a5a83ba3b606cc2965
#
_cell.length_a   1.000
_cell.length_b   1.000
_cell.length_c   1.000
_cell.angle_alpha   90.00
_cell.angle_beta   90.00
_cell.angle_gamma   90.00
#
_symmetry.space_group_name_H-M   'P 1'
#
loop_
_entity.id
_entity.type
_entity.pdbx_description
1 polymer ?
#
loop_
_entity_poly.entity_id
_entity_poly.type
_entity_poly.pdbx_seq_one_letter_code
_entity_poly.pdbx_strand_id
1 'polypeptide(L)'
;ATKVKEHNAELKNTEEAQSAEHYSFKDMLGCIKTNKYVFIILVSVLLYTGLQTGGSLGTYASFYLYGNSLILIIPIASAFIPQTIAQLNTDLLCRKFGKKKVFLVCGLLGAGIYSLIYFSGYHNFAMITVLLVLQAMPGNISQIAKTFFTPDTIEYTRYKTGKDCSGIFFSLNAFVNKLSSSISASLGLFLLGLSEWVPVKAESFEELAALNVTQTQGALDS
;
A
#
# COMPACT_ATOMS: atom_id res chain seq x y z
N ALA A 1 33.15 -7.27 31.40
CA ALA A 1 31.80 -7.84 31.49
C ALA A 1 30.85 -6.96 32.32
N THR A 2 31.32 -6.32 33.41
CA THR A 2 30.48 -5.49 34.31
C THR A 2 30.00 -4.19 33.64
N LYS A 3 30.87 -3.44 32.98
CA LYS A 3 30.54 -2.19 32.28
C LYS A 3 29.50 -2.36 31.16
N VAL A 4 29.50 -3.50 30.46
CA VAL A 4 28.51 -3.79 29.42
C VAL A 4 27.15 -4.09 30.04
N LYS A 5 27.11 -4.74 31.23
CA LYS A 5 25.85 -4.97 31.96
C LYS A 5 25.25 -3.68 32.51
N GLU A 6 26.08 -2.77 33.02
CA GLU A 6 25.61 -1.46 33.51
C GLU A 6 25.09 -0.61 32.37
N HIS A 7 25.80 -0.55 31.24
CA HIS A 7 25.34 0.20 30.07
C HIS A 7 24.02 -0.39 29.48
N ASN A 8 23.89 -1.71 29.44
CA ASN A 8 22.63 -2.34 29.01
C ASN A 8 21.48 -2.16 30.01
N ALA A 9 21.77 -2.03 31.32
CA ALA A 9 20.77 -1.72 32.32
C ALA A 9 20.32 -0.24 32.22
N GLU A 10 21.24 0.70 31.97
CA GLU A 10 20.91 2.10 31.70
C GLU A 10 20.10 2.28 30.42
N LEU A 11 20.46 1.56 29.33
CA LEU A 11 19.69 1.55 28.09
C LEU A 11 18.27 1.00 28.29
N LYS A 12 18.13 -0.13 29.04
CA LYS A 12 16.81 -0.67 29.37
C LYS A 12 15.98 0.29 30.21
N ASN A 13 16.55 0.91 31.22
CA ASN A 13 15.84 1.89 32.04
C ASN A 13 15.45 3.13 31.22
N THR A 14 16.24 3.51 30.23
CA THR A 14 15.94 4.64 29.34
C THR A 14 14.86 4.25 28.32
N GLU A 15 14.89 3.01 27.80
CA GLU A 15 13.85 2.48 26.91
C GLU A 15 12.52 2.23 27.65
N GLU A 16 12.56 1.73 28.89
CA GLU A 16 11.37 1.57 29.74
C GLU A 16 10.79 2.92 30.20
N ALA A 17 11.62 3.92 30.47
CA ALA A 17 11.16 5.28 30.75
C ALA A 17 10.56 5.96 29.51
N GLN A 18 11.08 5.69 28.31
CA GLN A 18 10.51 6.18 27.05
C GLN A 18 9.25 5.43 26.63
N SER A 19 9.09 4.15 27.03
CA SER A 19 7.87 3.36 26.75
C SER A 19 6.72 3.64 27.72
N ALA A 20 6.97 4.31 28.83
CA ALA A 20 5.99 4.59 29.88
C ALA A 20 5.26 5.94 29.74
N GLU A 21 5.50 6.73 28.69
CA GLU A 21 4.64 7.86 28.40
C GLU A 21 3.31 7.35 27.82
N HIS A 22 2.34 7.11 28.70
CA HIS A 22 0.95 6.86 28.33
C HIS A 22 0.38 8.11 27.64
N TYR A 23 0.50 8.16 26.34
CA TYR A 23 -0.12 9.21 25.54
C TYR A 23 -1.64 9.09 25.59
N SER A 24 -2.29 10.11 26.11
CA SER A 24 -3.76 10.20 26.10
C SER A 24 -4.26 10.41 24.66
N PHE A 25 -5.48 9.99 24.38
CA PHE A 25 -6.16 10.27 23.10
C PHE A 25 -6.17 11.77 22.76
N LYS A 26 -6.19 12.65 23.80
CA LYS A 26 -6.04 14.11 23.64
C LYS A 26 -4.67 14.51 23.11
N ASP A 27 -3.61 13.82 23.54
CA ASP A 27 -2.24 14.08 23.05
C ASP A 27 -2.11 13.68 21.58
N MET A 28 -2.74 12.57 21.18
CA MET A 28 -2.80 12.14 19.79
C MET A 28 -3.50 13.17 18.90
N LEU A 29 -4.65 13.67 19.32
CA LEU A 29 -5.37 14.73 18.61
C LEU A 29 -4.58 16.06 18.63
N GLY A 30 -3.88 16.35 19.71
CA GLY A 30 -2.99 17.50 19.83
C GLY A 30 -1.87 17.48 18.80
N CYS A 31 -1.19 16.33 18.64
CA CYS A 31 -0.13 16.16 17.64
C CYS A 31 -0.64 16.35 16.21
N ILE A 32 -1.82 15.81 15.89
CA ILE A 32 -2.44 15.99 14.56
C ILE A 32 -2.79 17.45 14.29
N LYS A 33 -3.41 18.14 15.27
CA LYS A 33 -3.80 19.54 15.14
C LYS A 33 -2.60 20.48 15.01
N THR A 34 -1.50 20.15 15.70
CA THR A 34 -0.29 20.98 15.70
C THR A 34 0.48 20.87 14.40
N ASN A 35 0.40 19.72 13.72
CA ASN A 35 1.12 19.47 12.48
C ASN A 35 0.18 19.01 11.36
N LYS A 36 -0.21 19.94 10.50
CA LYS A 36 -1.04 19.66 9.32
C LYS A 36 -0.47 18.60 8.38
N TYR A 37 0.86 18.41 8.34
CA TYR A 37 1.51 17.43 7.48
C TYR A 37 1.22 16.00 7.92
N VAL A 38 1.03 15.76 9.22
CA VAL A 38 0.54 14.48 9.74
C VAL A 38 -0.79 14.10 9.10
N PHE A 39 -1.74 15.04 9.17
CA PHE A 39 -3.07 14.82 8.60
C PHE A 39 -3.00 14.55 7.10
N ILE A 40 -2.20 15.32 6.37
CA ILE A 40 -2.01 15.13 4.91
C ILE A 40 -1.44 13.74 4.61
N ILE A 41 -0.44 13.27 5.37
CA ILE A 41 0.13 11.93 5.18
C ILE A 41 -0.90 10.85 5.49
N LEU A 42 -1.63 10.96 6.60
CA LEU A 42 -2.65 9.96 6.96
C LEU A 42 -3.77 9.88 5.92
N VAL A 43 -4.26 11.02 5.43
CA VAL A 43 -5.24 11.07 4.34
C VAL A 43 -4.66 10.49 3.05
N SER A 44 -3.42 10.79 2.73
CA SER A 44 -2.73 10.22 1.56
C SER A 44 -2.61 8.70 1.64
N VAL A 45 -2.29 8.15 2.84
CA VAL A 45 -2.26 6.70 3.07
C VAL A 45 -3.65 6.10 2.92
N LEU A 46 -4.67 6.74 3.51
CA LEU A 46 -6.05 6.29 3.44
C LEU A 46 -6.54 6.21 1.98
N LEU A 47 -6.34 7.25 1.21
CA LEU A 47 -6.76 7.30 -0.19
C LEU A 47 -5.95 6.33 -1.05
N TYR A 48 -4.63 6.32 -0.91
CA TYR A 48 -3.77 5.46 -1.71
C TYR A 48 -4.06 3.98 -1.48
N THR A 49 -4.11 3.54 -0.21
CA THR A 49 -4.37 2.13 0.13
C THR A 49 -5.85 1.77 0.03
N GLY A 50 -6.75 2.69 0.40
CA GLY A 50 -8.19 2.47 0.37
C GLY A 50 -8.77 2.33 -1.05
N LEU A 51 -8.11 2.92 -2.05
CA LEU A 51 -8.51 2.82 -3.46
C LEU A 51 -7.83 1.63 -4.18
N GLN A 52 -6.92 0.89 -3.52
CA GLN A 52 -6.28 -0.29 -4.10
C GLN A 52 -7.17 -1.54 -4.04
N THR A 53 -8.26 -1.56 -4.77
CA THR A 53 -9.22 -2.68 -4.79
C THR A 53 -8.74 -3.88 -5.59
N GLY A 54 -7.82 -3.69 -6.54
CA GLY A 54 -7.37 -4.72 -7.49
C GLY A 54 -6.71 -5.94 -6.85
N GLY A 55 -6.12 -5.82 -5.67
CA GLY A 55 -5.48 -6.95 -4.98
C GLY A 55 -6.47 -8.02 -4.50
N SER A 56 -7.66 -7.62 -4.05
CA SER A 56 -8.71 -8.53 -3.58
C SER A 56 -9.53 -9.13 -4.73
N LEU A 57 -9.66 -8.41 -5.83
CA LEU A 57 -10.48 -8.82 -6.98
C LEU A 57 -9.67 -9.54 -8.06
N GLY A 58 -8.37 -9.32 -8.12
CA GLY A 58 -7.50 -9.82 -9.18
C GLY A 58 -7.55 -11.34 -9.37
N THR A 59 -7.64 -12.10 -8.29
CA THR A 59 -7.72 -13.56 -8.35
C THR A 59 -9.03 -14.06 -8.97
N TYR A 60 -10.15 -13.41 -8.63
CA TYR A 60 -11.45 -13.72 -9.23
C TYR A 60 -11.50 -13.31 -10.71
N ALA A 61 -11.04 -12.09 -11.02
CA ALA A 61 -10.96 -11.61 -12.39
C ALA A 61 -10.09 -12.54 -13.26
N SER A 62 -8.94 -12.98 -12.77
CA SER A 62 -8.07 -13.89 -13.52
C SER A 62 -8.68 -15.27 -13.76
N PHE A 63 -9.47 -15.79 -12.82
CA PHE A 63 -10.19 -17.04 -13.00
C PHE A 63 -11.22 -16.94 -14.15
N TYR A 64 -12.03 -15.88 -14.17
CA TYR A 64 -13.06 -15.71 -15.18
C TYR A 64 -12.53 -15.27 -16.55
N LEU A 65 -11.49 -14.43 -16.59
CA LEU A 65 -10.91 -13.95 -17.84
C LEU A 65 -9.98 -14.99 -18.52
N TYR A 66 -9.25 -15.76 -17.72
CA TYR A 66 -8.19 -16.65 -18.24
C TYR A 66 -8.39 -18.11 -17.87
N GLY A 67 -9.48 -18.45 -17.18
CA GLY A 67 -9.77 -19.83 -16.75
C GLY A 67 -8.83 -20.39 -15.68
N ASN A 68 -7.96 -19.55 -15.08
CA ASN A 68 -6.98 -20.01 -14.11
C ASN A 68 -6.73 -18.93 -13.03
N SER A 69 -7.09 -19.23 -11.79
CA SER A 69 -6.87 -18.34 -10.64
C SER A 69 -5.40 -18.11 -10.31
N LEU A 70 -4.50 -19.02 -10.69
CA LEU A 70 -3.07 -18.95 -10.40
C LEU A 70 -2.27 -18.23 -11.48
N ILE A 71 -2.89 -17.83 -12.58
CA ILE A 71 -2.19 -17.22 -13.72
C ILE A 71 -1.48 -15.90 -13.33
N LEU A 72 -1.97 -15.21 -12.32
CA LEU A 72 -1.33 -13.99 -11.79
C LEU A 72 0.04 -14.23 -11.15
N ILE A 73 0.41 -15.46 -10.85
CA ILE A 73 1.76 -15.78 -10.37
C ILE A 73 2.81 -15.37 -11.41
N ILE A 74 2.48 -15.47 -12.70
CA ILE A 74 3.40 -15.16 -13.80
C ILE A 74 3.83 -13.67 -13.77
N PRO A 75 2.92 -12.67 -13.82
CA PRO A 75 3.32 -11.28 -13.73
C PRO A 75 3.98 -10.93 -12.39
N ILE A 76 3.51 -11.50 -11.27
CA ILE A 76 4.10 -11.27 -9.94
C ILE A 76 5.55 -11.77 -9.89
N ALA A 77 5.81 -13.00 -10.33
CA ALA A 77 7.13 -13.58 -10.37
C ALA A 77 8.06 -12.82 -11.34
N SER A 78 7.55 -12.44 -12.51
CA SER A 78 8.31 -11.67 -13.50
C SER A 78 8.67 -10.26 -13.01
N ALA A 79 7.80 -9.64 -12.22
CA ALA A 79 8.04 -8.32 -11.63
C ALA A 79 9.03 -8.35 -10.47
N PHE A 80 9.29 -9.51 -9.85
CA PHE A 80 10.10 -9.62 -8.63
C PHE A 80 11.50 -9.03 -8.77
N ILE A 81 12.21 -9.35 -9.85
CA ILE A 81 13.57 -8.84 -10.09
C ILE A 81 13.56 -7.33 -10.38
N PRO A 82 12.78 -6.82 -11.36
CA PRO A 82 12.73 -5.39 -11.64
C PRO A 82 12.32 -4.55 -10.43
N GLN A 83 11.31 -4.97 -9.68
CA GLN A 83 10.85 -4.22 -8.50
C GLN A 83 11.90 -4.22 -7.38
N THR A 84 12.63 -5.32 -7.16
CA THR A 84 13.71 -5.39 -6.16
C THR A 84 14.85 -4.43 -6.52
N ILE A 85 15.27 -4.39 -7.79
CA ILE A 85 16.26 -3.43 -8.27
C ILE A 85 15.77 -2.00 -8.05
N ALA A 86 14.51 -1.72 -8.37
CA ALA A 86 13.90 -0.41 -8.17
C ALA A 86 13.88 0.00 -6.69
N GLN A 87 13.53 -0.93 -5.79
CA GLN A 87 13.53 -0.70 -4.33
C GLN A 87 14.91 -0.33 -3.81
N LEU A 88 15.94 -1.10 -4.15
CA LEU A 88 17.32 -0.87 -3.72
C LEU A 88 17.87 0.49 -4.18
N ASN A 89 17.43 0.96 -5.34
CA ASN A 89 17.86 2.25 -5.89
C ASN A 89 17.01 3.45 -5.46
N THR A 90 15.91 3.22 -4.73
CA THR A 90 14.99 4.31 -4.34
C THR A 90 15.66 5.37 -3.48
N ASP A 91 16.50 4.98 -2.52
CA ASP A 91 17.23 5.93 -1.67
C ASP A 91 18.19 6.81 -2.50
N LEU A 92 18.92 6.22 -3.43
CA LEU A 92 19.81 6.96 -4.34
C LEU A 92 19.04 7.95 -5.21
N LEU A 93 17.88 7.54 -5.74
CA LEU A 93 17.00 8.41 -6.52
C LEU A 93 16.46 9.56 -5.67
N CYS A 94 16.03 9.27 -4.44
CA CYS A 94 15.50 10.27 -3.53
C CYS A 94 16.57 11.28 -3.08
N ARG A 95 17.83 10.84 -2.89
CA ARG A 95 18.96 11.74 -2.60
C ARG A 95 19.33 12.61 -3.80
N LYS A 96 19.33 12.04 -5.01
CA LYS A 96 19.74 12.76 -6.22
C LYS A 96 18.70 13.77 -6.71
N PHE A 97 17.43 13.38 -6.73
CA PHE A 97 16.34 14.17 -7.34
C PHE A 97 15.39 14.82 -6.34
N GLY A 98 15.49 14.42 -5.06
CA GLY A 98 14.60 14.85 -3.98
C GLY A 98 13.37 13.97 -3.84
N LYS A 99 13.02 13.63 -2.59
CA LYS A 99 11.91 12.72 -2.23
C LYS A 99 10.59 13.08 -2.92
N LYS A 100 10.22 14.38 -2.92
CA LYS A 100 8.96 14.87 -3.50
C LYS A 100 8.88 14.66 -5.01
N LYS A 101 9.96 14.97 -5.75
CA LYS A 101 9.99 14.81 -7.21
C LYS A 101 9.91 13.34 -7.59
N VAL A 102 10.69 12.47 -6.93
CA VAL A 102 10.67 11.03 -7.18
C VAL A 102 9.27 10.46 -6.94
N PHE A 103 8.64 10.80 -5.81
CA PHE A 103 7.27 10.38 -5.49
C PHE A 103 6.26 10.80 -6.57
N LEU A 104 6.28 12.08 -6.99
CA LEU A 104 5.34 12.59 -7.98
C LEU A 104 5.57 11.98 -9.37
N VAL A 105 6.81 11.93 -9.85
CA VAL A 105 7.14 11.38 -11.17
C VAL A 105 6.79 9.90 -11.25
N CYS A 106 7.21 9.12 -10.25
CA CYS A 106 6.89 7.69 -10.22
C CYS A 106 5.38 7.44 -10.04
N GLY A 107 4.67 8.27 -9.27
CA GLY A 107 3.22 8.21 -9.15
C GLY A 107 2.51 8.48 -10.47
N LEU A 108 2.92 9.52 -11.20
CA LEU A 108 2.35 9.85 -12.51
C LEU A 108 2.66 8.77 -13.57
N LEU A 109 3.89 8.23 -13.59
CA LEU A 109 4.24 7.11 -14.46
C LEU A 109 3.38 5.89 -14.16
N GLY A 110 3.20 5.55 -12.87
CA GLY A 110 2.33 4.46 -12.47
C GLY A 110 0.88 4.66 -12.91
N ALA A 111 0.33 5.87 -12.73
CA ALA A 111 -1.01 6.21 -13.18
C ALA A 111 -1.15 6.11 -14.71
N GLY A 112 -0.14 6.57 -15.45
CA GLY A 112 -0.11 6.45 -16.92
C GLY A 112 -0.12 4.98 -17.38
N ILE A 113 0.66 4.11 -16.73
CA ILE A 113 0.69 2.69 -17.08
C ILE A 113 -0.65 2.01 -16.74
N TYR A 114 -1.28 2.33 -15.60
CA TYR A 114 -2.62 1.83 -15.29
C TYR A 114 -3.67 2.29 -16.30
N SER A 115 -3.58 3.54 -16.76
CA SER A 115 -4.45 4.02 -17.85
C SER A 115 -4.23 3.23 -19.14
N LEU A 116 -2.98 2.90 -19.48
CA LEU A 116 -2.68 2.06 -20.64
C LEU A 116 -3.24 0.63 -20.48
N ILE A 117 -3.18 0.04 -19.29
CA ILE A 117 -3.80 -1.27 -19.02
C ILE A 117 -5.30 -1.19 -19.26
N TYR A 118 -5.97 -0.16 -18.76
CA TYR A 118 -7.41 0.03 -18.94
C TYR A 118 -7.79 0.15 -20.42
N PHE A 119 -7.09 0.98 -21.19
CA PHE A 119 -7.39 1.18 -22.62
C PHE A 119 -6.97 0.01 -23.52
N SER A 120 -6.00 -0.82 -23.11
CA SER A 120 -5.58 -1.99 -23.88
C SER A 120 -6.54 -3.17 -23.78
N GLY A 121 -7.48 -3.12 -22.84
CA GLY A 121 -8.38 -4.23 -22.53
C GLY A 121 -7.67 -5.43 -21.90
N TYR A 122 -8.43 -6.32 -21.29
CA TYR A 122 -7.89 -7.43 -20.50
C TYR A 122 -7.71 -8.74 -21.28
N HIS A 123 -7.95 -8.75 -22.59
CA HIS A 123 -7.95 -9.97 -23.41
C HIS A 123 -6.54 -10.53 -23.71
N ASN A 124 -5.52 -9.66 -23.78
CA ASN A 124 -4.16 -10.10 -24.09
C ASN A 124 -3.30 -10.22 -22.82
N PHE A 125 -3.26 -11.43 -22.26
CA PHE A 125 -2.51 -11.73 -21.05
C PHE A 125 -1.02 -11.35 -21.13
N ALA A 126 -0.37 -11.58 -22.28
CA ALA A 126 1.04 -11.24 -22.45
C ALA A 126 1.28 -9.73 -22.36
N MET A 127 0.44 -8.94 -23.00
CA MET A 127 0.51 -7.47 -22.95
C MET A 127 0.28 -6.95 -21.53
N ILE A 128 -0.72 -7.47 -20.84
CA ILE A 128 -1.02 -7.10 -19.45
C ILE A 128 0.15 -7.47 -18.54
N THR A 129 0.72 -8.66 -18.71
CA THR A 129 1.90 -9.08 -17.93
C THR A 129 3.05 -8.09 -18.09
N VAL A 130 3.37 -7.69 -19.32
CA VAL A 130 4.43 -6.70 -19.59
C VAL A 130 4.12 -5.36 -18.92
N LEU A 131 2.88 -4.88 -19.03
CA LEU A 131 2.47 -3.61 -18.43
C LEU A 131 2.50 -3.67 -16.89
N LEU A 132 2.07 -4.77 -16.28
CA LEU A 132 2.14 -4.97 -14.83
C LEU A 132 3.59 -5.01 -14.32
N VAL A 133 4.48 -5.69 -15.04
CA VAL A 133 5.92 -5.70 -14.72
C VAL A 133 6.53 -4.31 -14.85
N LEU A 134 6.17 -3.56 -15.89
CA LEU A 134 6.62 -2.19 -16.08
C LEU A 134 6.09 -1.25 -14.99
N GLN A 135 4.84 -1.44 -14.55
CA GLN A 135 4.21 -0.67 -13.47
C GLN A 135 4.84 -0.97 -12.10
N ALA A 136 5.28 -2.22 -11.86
CA ALA A 136 5.85 -2.63 -10.58
C ALA A 136 7.06 -1.78 -10.16
N MET A 137 7.87 -1.29 -11.10
CA MET A 137 9.04 -0.44 -10.79
C MET A 137 8.62 0.93 -10.23
N PRO A 138 7.91 1.80 -10.96
CA PRO A 138 7.53 3.12 -10.45
C PRO A 138 6.56 3.01 -9.26
N GLY A 139 5.70 2.01 -9.23
CA GLY A 139 4.80 1.75 -8.11
C GLY A 139 5.56 1.50 -6.80
N ASN A 140 6.57 0.63 -6.82
CA ASN A 140 7.39 0.33 -5.64
C ASN A 140 8.26 1.53 -5.22
N ILE A 141 8.88 2.24 -6.17
CA ILE A 141 9.66 3.45 -5.87
C ILE A 141 8.77 4.49 -5.18
N SER A 142 7.57 4.75 -5.71
CA SER A 142 6.62 5.68 -5.12
C SER A 142 6.19 5.25 -3.72
N GLN A 143 5.93 3.97 -3.50
CA GLN A 143 5.56 3.40 -2.21
C GLN A 143 6.66 3.62 -1.15
N ILE A 144 7.92 3.34 -1.49
CA ILE A 144 9.05 3.55 -0.57
C ILE A 144 9.32 5.04 -0.38
N ALA A 145 9.31 5.85 -1.44
CA ALA A 145 9.49 7.29 -1.33
C ALA A 145 8.45 7.93 -0.39
N LYS A 146 7.21 7.41 -0.38
CA LYS A 146 6.16 7.82 0.56
C LYS A 146 6.56 7.56 2.02
N THR A 147 7.21 6.45 2.34
CA THR A 147 7.60 6.13 3.71
C THR A 147 8.65 7.10 4.27
N PHE A 148 9.46 7.72 3.40
CA PHE A 148 10.47 8.71 3.84
C PHE A 148 9.87 10.04 4.33
N PHE A 149 8.60 10.31 4.07
CA PHE A 149 7.94 11.51 4.60
C PHE A 149 7.52 11.36 6.07
N THR A 150 7.36 10.13 6.56
CA THR A 150 6.97 9.88 7.96
C THR A 150 8.02 10.36 8.96
N PRO A 151 9.32 9.99 8.87
CA PRO A 151 10.36 10.53 9.73
C PRO A 151 10.46 12.06 9.68
N ASP A 152 10.44 12.64 8.46
CA ASP A 152 10.53 14.08 8.27
C ASP A 152 9.38 14.81 9.02
N THR A 153 8.19 14.20 9.04
CA THR A 153 7.01 14.75 9.73
C THR A 153 7.11 14.60 11.24
N ILE A 154 7.70 13.52 11.75
CA ILE A 154 7.96 13.28 13.16
C ILE A 154 8.98 14.32 13.66
N GLU A 155 10.09 14.52 12.95
CA GLU A 155 11.12 15.51 13.29
C GLU A 155 10.53 16.93 13.31
N TYR A 156 9.71 17.29 12.32
CA TYR A 156 9.04 18.58 12.31
C TYR A 156 8.13 18.78 13.52
N THR A 157 7.38 17.74 13.93
CA THR A 157 6.54 17.80 15.13
C THR A 157 7.39 17.98 16.38
N ARG A 158 8.48 17.21 16.50
CA ARG A 158 9.43 17.32 17.62
C ARG A 158 10.05 18.73 17.70
N TYR A 159 10.47 19.28 16.56
CA TYR A 159 10.99 20.66 16.51
C TYR A 159 9.96 21.69 17.00
N LYS A 160 8.68 21.53 16.61
CA LYS A 160 7.62 22.48 16.90
C LYS A 160 7.05 22.36 18.33
N THR A 161 6.98 21.17 18.87
CA THR A 161 6.32 20.88 20.16
C THR A 161 7.30 20.60 21.30
N GLY A 162 8.58 20.30 21.00
CA GLY A 162 9.56 19.84 21.96
C GLY A 162 9.31 18.40 22.46
N LYS A 163 8.23 17.74 22.02
CA LYS A 163 7.84 16.39 22.46
C LYS A 163 8.11 15.36 21.37
N ASP A 164 8.51 14.17 21.79
CA ASP A 164 8.63 13.03 20.87
C ASP A 164 7.26 12.34 20.71
N CYS A 165 6.64 12.55 19.57
CA CYS A 165 5.35 11.95 19.23
C CYS A 165 5.47 10.75 18.28
N SER A 166 6.66 10.14 18.14
CA SER A 166 6.91 9.06 17.20
C SER A 166 5.98 7.86 17.40
N GLY A 167 5.78 7.42 18.65
CA GLY A 167 4.88 6.33 19.00
C GLY A 167 3.43 6.59 18.54
N ILE A 168 2.95 7.82 18.72
CA ILE A 168 1.61 8.24 18.26
C ILE A 168 1.50 8.16 16.74
N PHE A 169 2.52 8.64 16.03
CA PHE A 169 2.54 8.59 14.57
C PHE A 169 2.49 7.16 14.02
N PHE A 170 3.31 6.26 14.57
CA PHE A 170 3.30 4.87 14.13
C PHE A 170 1.97 4.18 14.45
N SER A 171 1.38 4.43 15.62
CA SER A 171 0.07 3.89 15.98
C SER A 171 -1.04 4.38 15.05
N LEU A 172 -1.07 5.69 14.76
CA LEU A 172 -2.03 6.29 13.84
C LEU A 172 -1.85 5.75 12.42
N ASN A 173 -0.62 5.63 11.95
CA ASN A 173 -0.33 5.08 10.63
C ASN A 173 -0.77 3.61 10.52
N ALA A 174 -0.52 2.80 11.56
CA ALA A 174 -0.99 1.42 11.62
C ALA A 174 -2.53 1.33 11.63
N PHE A 175 -3.20 2.20 12.39
CA PHE A 175 -4.67 2.29 12.42
C PHE A 175 -5.22 2.67 11.04
N VAL A 176 -4.69 3.73 10.42
CA VAL A 176 -5.13 4.19 9.10
C VAL A 176 -4.89 3.13 8.03
N ASN A 177 -3.77 2.39 8.07
CA ASN A 177 -3.52 1.29 7.14
C ASN A 177 -4.56 0.17 7.28
N LYS A 178 -4.93 -0.23 8.50
CA LYS A 178 -5.99 -1.22 8.74
C LYS A 178 -7.35 -0.72 8.27
N LEU A 179 -7.69 0.52 8.57
CA LEU A 179 -8.92 1.16 8.11
C LEU A 179 -8.97 1.21 6.57
N SER A 180 -7.87 1.59 5.94
CA SER A 180 -7.75 1.65 4.49
C SER A 180 -7.94 0.30 3.82
N SER A 181 -7.37 -0.78 4.38
CA SER A 181 -7.55 -2.14 3.84
C SER A 181 -9.00 -2.62 3.94
N SER A 182 -9.69 -2.27 5.03
CA SER A 182 -11.13 -2.57 5.18
C SER A 182 -11.98 -1.80 4.18
N ILE A 183 -11.68 -0.51 3.97
CA ILE A 183 -12.34 0.32 2.96
C ILE A 183 -12.08 -0.24 1.56
N SER A 184 -10.84 -0.61 1.25
CA SER A 184 -10.46 -1.20 -0.04
C SER A 184 -11.25 -2.48 -0.35
N ALA A 185 -11.35 -3.40 0.63
CA ALA A 185 -12.11 -4.63 0.47
C ALA A 185 -13.61 -4.35 0.26
N SER A 186 -14.19 -3.46 1.08
CA SER A 186 -15.61 -3.09 0.98
C SER A 186 -15.91 -2.38 -0.34
N LEU A 187 -15.03 -1.47 -0.77
CA LEU A 187 -15.17 -0.76 -2.04
C LEU A 187 -15.07 -1.73 -3.23
N GLY A 188 -14.16 -2.71 -3.17
CA GLY A 188 -14.05 -3.74 -4.18
C GLY A 188 -15.35 -4.54 -4.34
N LEU A 189 -15.92 -5.02 -3.23
CA LEU A 189 -17.20 -5.74 -3.25
C LEU A 189 -18.37 -4.85 -3.73
N PHE A 190 -18.37 -3.58 -3.34
CA PHE A 190 -19.39 -2.62 -3.79
C PHE A 190 -19.30 -2.39 -5.32
N LEU A 191 -18.09 -2.23 -5.86
CA LEU A 191 -17.89 -2.08 -7.31
C LEU A 191 -18.33 -3.34 -8.07
N LEU A 192 -18.01 -4.54 -7.55
CA LEU A 192 -18.55 -5.78 -8.13
C LEU A 192 -20.08 -5.81 -8.15
N GLY A 193 -20.72 -5.35 -7.07
CA GLY A 193 -22.18 -5.27 -7.01
C GLY A 193 -22.77 -4.31 -8.05
N LEU A 194 -22.05 -3.24 -8.41
CA LEU A 194 -22.46 -2.29 -9.45
C LEU A 194 -22.23 -2.80 -10.88
N SER A 195 -21.25 -3.68 -11.08
CA SER A 195 -20.89 -4.23 -12.39
C SER A 195 -21.73 -5.44 -12.80
N GLU A 196 -22.88 -5.67 -12.17
CA GLU A 196 -23.77 -6.81 -12.45
C GLU A 196 -23.09 -8.19 -12.28
N TRP A 197 -22.10 -8.25 -11.39
CA TRP A 197 -21.39 -9.49 -11.06
C TRP A 197 -22.33 -10.51 -10.44
N VAL A 198 -22.38 -11.72 -11.02
CA VAL A 198 -23.20 -12.81 -10.48
C VAL A 198 -22.53 -13.41 -9.24
N PRO A 199 -23.12 -13.25 -8.04
CA PRO A 199 -22.55 -13.79 -6.83
C PRO A 199 -22.62 -15.32 -6.83
N VAL A 200 -21.49 -15.98 -6.71
CA VAL A 200 -21.39 -17.44 -6.63
C VAL A 200 -20.89 -17.83 -5.25
N LYS A 201 -21.59 -18.76 -4.61
CA LYS A 201 -21.17 -19.36 -3.35
C LYS A 201 -20.37 -20.61 -3.66
N ALA A 202 -19.06 -20.55 -3.55
CA ALA A 202 -18.16 -21.69 -3.68
C ALA A 202 -17.06 -21.58 -2.61
N GLU A 203 -16.69 -22.69 -2.00
CA GLU A 203 -15.63 -22.75 -0.98
C GLU A 203 -14.24 -22.87 -1.62
N SER A 204 -14.17 -23.27 -2.89
CA SER A 204 -12.92 -23.42 -3.65
C SER A 204 -13.09 -23.03 -5.12
N PHE A 205 -11.96 -22.75 -5.81
CA PHE A 205 -11.97 -22.51 -7.25
C PHE A 205 -12.31 -23.76 -8.06
N GLU A 206 -12.10 -24.96 -7.52
CA GLU A 206 -12.48 -26.22 -8.14
C GLU A 206 -14.01 -26.37 -8.14
N GLU A 207 -14.65 -26.05 -7.02
CA GLU A 207 -16.12 -26.03 -6.91
C GLU A 207 -16.72 -24.95 -7.79
N LEU A 208 -16.10 -23.77 -7.84
CA LEU A 208 -16.50 -22.68 -8.71
C LEU A 208 -16.45 -23.09 -10.20
N ALA A 209 -15.42 -23.82 -10.60
CA ALA A 209 -15.30 -24.38 -11.96
C ALA A 209 -16.38 -25.42 -12.24
N ALA A 210 -16.70 -26.27 -11.27
CA ALA A 210 -17.75 -27.31 -11.42
C ALA A 210 -19.16 -26.71 -11.59
N LEU A 211 -19.42 -25.55 -11.00
CA LEU A 211 -20.72 -24.84 -11.11
C LEU A 211 -20.96 -24.23 -12.50
N ASN A 212 -19.93 -24.13 -13.35
CA ASN A 212 -20.00 -23.58 -14.72
C ASN A 212 -20.72 -22.23 -14.83
N VAL A 213 -20.64 -21.39 -13.80
CA VAL A 213 -21.26 -20.06 -13.82
C VAL A 213 -20.38 -19.11 -14.63
N THR A 214 -20.91 -18.58 -15.70
CA THR A 214 -20.26 -17.53 -16.50
C THR A 214 -20.69 -16.17 -16.00
N GLN A 215 -19.76 -15.25 -15.92
CA GLN A 215 -20.05 -13.85 -15.62
C GLN A 215 -20.59 -13.12 -16.85
N THR A 216 -21.34 -12.04 -16.64
CA THR A 216 -21.82 -11.20 -17.73
C THR A 216 -20.65 -10.50 -18.42
N GLN A 217 -20.76 -10.24 -19.71
CA GLN A 217 -19.74 -9.48 -20.46
C GLN A 217 -19.51 -8.10 -19.85
N GLY A 218 -20.57 -7.42 -19.40
CA GLY A 218 -20.47 -6.13 -18.74
C GLY A 218 -19.69 -6.19 -17.41
N ALA A 219 -19.76 -7.30 -16.66
CA ALA A 219 -19.00 -7.50 -15.44
C ALA A 219 -17.50 -7.79 -15.69
N LEU A 220 -17.17 -8.33 -16.87
CA LEU A 220 -15.78 -8.64 -17.25
C LEU A 220 -15.05 -7.42 -17.87
N ASP A 221 -15.82 -6.49 -18.46
CA ASP A 221 -15.30 -5.30 -19.14
C ASP A 221 -15.25 -4.06 -18.22
N SER A 222 -15.87 -4.12 -17.04
CA SER A 222 -15.91 -3.05 -16.02
C SER A 222 -14.72 -3.08 -15.07
#